data_8ce44bdf16398dd698add594e1a82e4c
#
_entry.id   8ce44bdf16398dd698add594e1a82e4c
#
_cell.length_a   1.000
_cell.length_b   1.000
_cell.length_c   1.000
_cell.angle_alpha   90.00
_cell.angle_beta   90.00
_cell.angle_gamma   90.00
#
_symmetry.space_group_name_H-M   'P 1'
#
loop_
_entity.id
_entity.type
_entity.pdbx_description
1 polymer ?
#
loop_
_entity_poly.entity_id
_entity_poly.type
_entity_poly.pdbx_seq_one_letter_code
_entity_poly.pdbx_strand_id
1 'polypeptide(L)'
;MQMVDMFHKELEDAKQRKVPFIIPIGTIEYHAQHASCGTDTMVINGIMRELEKTKEIVVCPPIWYGVASYAVAGPESGTIHVDEDAYTNYLYCILKSLIYGGVKNIYLVPHHQTENAGLMPMTIACHKAAKKVTMEYMEDTRGKGWWAAMTI
;
A
#
# COMPACT_ATOMS: atom_id res chain seq x y z
N MET A 1 5.73 12.91 6.78
CA MET A 1 5.87 13.75 5.55
C MET A 1 5.03 13.15 4.45
N GLN A 2 4.26 13.96 3.73
CA GLN A 2 3.48 13.48 2.58
C GLN A 2 4.37 13.44 1.32
N MET A 3 4.47 12.29 0.68
CA MET A 3 5.33 12.11 -0.50
C MET A 3 5.01 13.09 -1.64
N VAL A 4 3.73 13.44 -1.79
CA VAL A 4 3.26 14.37 -2.83
C VAL A 4 3.77 15.79 -2.67
N ASP A 5 4.19 16.16 -1.47
CA ASP A 5 4.70 17.50 -1.14
C ASP A 5 6.23 17.55 -1.12
N MET A 6 6.91 16.39 -1.29
CA MET A 6 8.37 16.30 -1.20
C MET A 6 9.03 16.71 -2.51
N PHE A 7 10.08 17.50 -2.39
CA PHE A 7 11.01 17.75 -3.49
C PHE A 7 11.99 16.58 -3.66
N HIS A 8 12.58 16.47 -4.82
CA HIS A 8 13.52 15.38 -5.14
C HIS A 8 14.64 15.20 -4.09
N LYS A 9 15.22 16.31 -3.62
CA LYS A 9 16.28 16.27 -2.61
C LYS A 9 15.82 15.66 -1.28
N GLU A 10 14.61 15.99 -0.83
CA GLU A 10 14.03 15.45 0.40
C GLU A 10 13.73 13.96 0.26
N LEU A 11 13.26 13.55 -0.93
CA LEU A 11 13.03 12.15 -1.25
C LEU A 11 14.33 11.33 -1.21
N GLU A 12 15.42 11.86 -1.81
CA GLU A 12 16.73 11.20 -1.79
C GLU A 12 17.31 11.10 -0.37
N ASP A 13 17.16 12.16 0.45
CA ASP A 13 17.57 12.15 1.85
C ASP A 13 16.79 11.08 2.66
N ALA A 14 15.49 11.02 2.49
CA ALA A 14 14.64 10.01 3.15
C ALA A 14 15.05 8.57 2.76
N LYS A 15 15.37 8.31 1.49
CA LYS A 15 15.88 7.02 1.03
C LYS A 15 17.23 6.67 1.64
N GLN A 16 18.18 7.63 1.69
CA GLN A 16 19.51 7.40 2.28
C GLN A 16 19.41 7.07 3.76
N ARG A 17 18.53 7.73 4.49
CA ARG A 17 18.25 7.49 5.91
C ARG A 17 17.34 6.27 6.15
N LYS A 18 16.88 5.61 5.09
CA LYS A 18 16.00 4.44 5.14
C LYS A 18 14.68 4.72 5.91
N VAL A 19 14.17 5.94 5.77
CA VAL A 19 12.88 6.31 6.35
C VAL A 19 11.80 5.35 5.84
N PRO A 20 10.87 4.87 6.69
CA PRO A 20 9.76 4.03 6.25
C PRO A 20 8.82 4.76 5.28
N PHE A 21 8.52 4.13 4.15
CA PHE A 21 7.50 4.55 3.19
C PHE A 21 6.24 3.75 3.43
N ILE A 22 5.13 4.43 3.67
CA ILE A 22 3.86 3.80 3.98
C ILE A 22 2.88 4.09 2.86
N ILE A 23 2.28 3.06 2.30
CA ILE A 23 1.22 3.15 1.30
C ILE A 23 -0.11 2.84 1.98
N PRO A 24 -0.93 3.87 2.29
CA PRO A 24 -2.26 3.66 2.83
C PRO A 24 -3.16 3.07 1.73
N ILE A 25 -3.91 2.05 2.07
CA ILE A 25 -4.78 1.34 1.13
C ILE A 25 -6.18 1.27 1.70
N GLY A 26 -7.15 1.75 0.96
CA GLY A 26 -8.56 1.59 1.23
C GLY A 26 -9.32 1.15 -0.01
N THR A 27 -10.63 1.31 0.02
CA THR A 27 -11.50 1.07 -1.12
C THR A 27 -12.65 2.07 -1.15
N ILE A 28 -13.35 2.12 -2.27
CA ILE A 28 -14.64 2.79 -2.40
C ILE A 28 -15.71 1.70 -2.30
N GLU A 29 -16.44 1.69 -1.20
CA GLU A 29 -17.41 0.65 -0.90
C GLU A 29 -18.66 1.24 -0.26
N TYR A 30 -19.79 0.63 -0.53
CA TYR A 30 -21.06 0.96 0.13
C TYR A 30 -21.01 0.56 1.61
N HIS A 31 -21.24 1.55 2.49
CA HIS A 31 -21.27 1.39 3.95
C HIS A 31 -22.67 1.68 4.51
N ALA A 32 -23.71 1.26 3.82
CA ALA A 32 -25.10 1.61 4.12
C ALA A 32 -25.30 3.14 4.18
N GLN A 33 -26.30 3.62 4.94
CA GLN A 33 -26.63 5.06 5.01
C GLN A 33 -25.89 5.81 6.12
N HIS A 34 -25.03 5.13 6.89
CA HIS A 34 -24.40 5.71 8.08
C HIS A 34 -22.93 6.12 7.88
N ALA A 35 -22.31 5.72 6.79
CA ALA A 35 -20.93 6.10 6.48
C ALA A 35 -20.73 6.37 4.99
N SER A 36 -19.71 7.16 4.66
CA SER A 36 -19.39 7.48 3.26
C SER A 36 -18.73 6.30 2.55
N CYS A 37 -18.88 6.23 1.23
CA CYS A 37 -18.26 5.17 0.42
C CYS A 37 -16.72 5.16 0.50
N GLY A 38 -16.09 6.27 0.85
CA GLY A 38 -14.65 6.39 0.99
C GLY A 38 -14.13 6.18 2.42
N THR A 39 -14.97 5.70 3.33
CA THR A 39 -14.63 5.58 4.76
C THR A 39 -13.31 4.86 4.99
N ASP A 40 -13.07 3.74 4.35
CA ASP A 40 -11.85 2.94 4.53
C ASP A 40 -10.59 3.77 4.27
N THR A 41 -10.56 4.46 3.13
CA THR A 41 -9.39 5.28 2.76
C THR A 41 -9.28 6.52 3.64
N MET A 42 -10.42 7.12 4.03
CA MET A 42 -10.42 8.29 4.91
C MET A 42 -9.89 7.95 6.31
N VAL A 43 -10.27 6.80 6.86
CA VAL A 43 -9.81 6.35 8.18
C VAL A 43 -8.30 6.09 8.16
N ILE A 44 -7.80 5.29 7.21
CA ILE A 44 -6.36 5.02 7.17
C ILE A 44 -5.54 6.29 6.93
N ASN A 45 -6.02 7.22 6.11
CA ASN A 45 -5.36 8.52 5.93
C ASN A 45 -5.35 9.35 7.21
N GLY A 46 -6.44 9.33 7.98
CA GLY A 46 -6.50 9.98 9.28
C GLY A 46 -5.45 9.41 10.24
N ILE A 47 -5.34 8.09 10.30
CA ILE A 47 -4.32 7.40 11.11
C ILE A 47 -2.91 7.81 10.68
N MET A 48 -2.63 7.86 9.37
CA MET A 48 -1.31 8.26 8.87
C MET A 48 -0.96 9.71 9.21
N ARG A 49 -1.94 10.63 9.16
CA ARG A 49 -1.74 12.03 9.57
C ARG A 49 -1.41 12.18 11.05
N GLU A 50 -1.99 11.34 11.91
CA GLU A 50 -1.63 11.34 13.33
C GLU A 50 -0.26 10.71 13.56
N LEU A 51 0.05 9.63 12.85
CA LEU A 51 1.32 8.93 12.98
C LEU A 51 2.51 9.80 12.56
N GLU A 52 2.39 10.56 11.46
CA GLU A 52 3.47 11.43 10.96
C GLU A 52 3.81 12.60 11.90
N LYS A 53 2.93 12.94 12.86
CA LYS A 53 3.23 13.95 13.88
C LYS A 53 4.27 13.47 14.91
N THR A 54 4.36 12.16 15.10
CA THR A 54 5.18 11.54 16.15
C THR A 54 6.27 10.63 15.62
N LYS A 55 6.19 10.23 14.36
CA LYS A 55 7.14 9.33 13.71
C LYS A 55 7.65 9.93 12.41
N GLU A 56 8.91 9.72 12.16
CA GLU A 56 9.50 10.06 10.87
C GLU A 56 9.14 8.98 9.85
N ILE A 57 8.17 9.28 9.01
CA ILE A 57 7.67 8.42 7.95
C ILE A 57 7.41 9.23 6.69
N VAL A 58 7.48 8.58 5.54
CA VAL A 58 6.98 9.09 4.27
C VAL A 58 5.64 8.42 3.98
N VAL A 59 4.57 9.20 3.92
CA VAL A 59 3.24 8.74 3.57
C VAL A 59 3.07 8.89 2.06
N CYS A 60 2.99 7.77 1.36
CA CYS A 60 2.71 7.73 -0.08
C CYS A 60 1.26 8.14 -0.37
N PRO A 61 0.92 8.54 -1.61
CA PRO A 61 -0.46 8.75 -2.01
C PRO A 61 -1.33 7.53 -1.68
N PRO A 62 -2.50 7.74 -1.07
CA PRO A 62 -3.38 6.64 -0.71
C PRO A 62 -3.98 5.98 -1.94
N ILE A 63 -4.21 4.68 -1.85
CA ILE A 63 -4.93 3.94 -2.88
C ILE A 63 -6.41 3.92 -2.52
N TRP A 64 -7.24 4.50 -3.39
CA TRP A 64 -8.68 4.66 -3.19
C TRP A 64 -9.50 3.53 -3.82
N TYR A 65 -9.00 2.89 -4.87
CA TYR A 65 -9.68 1.83 -5.59
C TYR A 65 -8.97 0.52 -5.35
N GLY A 66 -9.70 -0.46 -4.87
CA GLY A 66 -9.15 -1.76 -4.51
C GLY A 66 -10.14 -2.91 -4.72
N VAL A 67 -9.78 -4.05 -4.18
CA VAL A 67 -10.62 -5.25 -4.22
C VAL A 67 -11.68 -5.12 -3.14
N ALA A 68 -12.89 -4.75 -3.52
CA ALA A 68 -14.00 -4.55 -2.56
C ALA A 68 -14.62 -5.87 -2.04
N SER A 69 -14.36 -6.99 -2.68
CA SER A 69 -14.80 -8.36 -2.34
C SER A 69 -16.31 -8.58 -2.08
N TYR A 70 -17.13 -7.55 -2.12
CA TYR A 70 -18.59 -7.58 -1.86
C TYR A 70 -18.98 -8.33 -0.56
N ALA A 71 -18.14 -8.27 0.45
CA ALA A 71 -18.27 -9.12 1.63
C ALA A 71 -19.49 -8.77 2.51
N VAL A 72 -19.96 -7.53 2.43
CA VAL A 72 -21.04 -7.03 3.28
C VAL A 72 -22.36 -6.86 2.53
N ALA A 73 -22.32 -6.45 1.28
CA ALA A 73 -23.51 -6.20 0.50
C ALA A 73 -23.19 -6.17 -0.98
N GLY A 74 -23.20 -7.21 -1.71
CA GLY A 74 -23.13 -7.32 -3.19
C GLY A 74 -22.70 -6.07 -3.97
N PRO A 75 -22.85 -6.00 -5.27
CA PRO A 75 -22.48 -4.85 -6.10
C PRO A 75 -23.44 -3.67 -5.91
N GLU A 76 -23.44 -3.13 -4.68
CA GLU A 76 -24.27 -1.99 -4.33
C GLU A 76 -23.80 -0.71 -4.99
N SER A 77 -24.73 0.20 -5.25
CA SER A 77 -24.42 1.53 -5.76
C SER A 77 -23.44 2.25 -4.83
N GLY A 78 -22.31 2.68 -5.40
CA GLY A 78 -21.22 3.30 -4.64
C GLY A 78 -20.06 2.36 -4.31
N THR A 79 -20.14 1.06 -4.62
CA THR A 79 -19.02 0.13 -4.53
C THR A 79 -18.29 0.05 -5.88
N ILE A 80 -16.98 0.26 -5.87
CA ILE A 80 -16.12 0.14 -7.05
C ILE A 80 -15.14 -0.99 -6.81
N HIS A 81 -15.38 -2.13 -7.43
CA HIS A 81 -14.52 -3.29 -7.33
C HIS A 81 -13.42 -3.27 -8.39
N VAL A 82 -12.20 -3.53 -7.98
CA VAL A 82 -11.07 -3.80 -8.87
C VAL A 82 -10.77 -5.29 -8.81
N ASP A 83 -10.63 -5.92 -9.96
CA ASP A 83 -10.24 -7.33 -10.07
C ASP A 83 -8.92 -7.62 -9.33
N GLU A 84 -8.83 -8.77 -8.66
CA GLU A 84 -7.69 -9.12 -7.79
C GLU A 84 -6.37 -9.17 -8.57
N ASP A 85 -6.35 -9.73 -9.78
CA ASP A 85 -5.13 -9.85 -10.57
C ASP A 85 -4.71 -8.49 -11.13
N ALA A 86 -5.66 -7.67 -11.58
CA ALA A 86 -5.40 -6.30 -12.01
C ALA A 86 -4.83 -5.47 -10.86
N TYR A 87 -5.41 -5.59 -9.67
CA TYR A 87 -4.96 -4.90 -8.47
C TYR A 87 -3.57 -5.36 -8.02
N THR A 88 -3.31 -6.67 -8.03
CA THR A 88 -2.00 -7.25 -7.74
C THR A 88 -0.93 -6.68 -8.68
N ASN A 89 -1.22 -6.59 -9.98
CA ASN A 89 -0.28 -6.03 -10.96
C ASN A 89 -0.08 -4.51 -10.75
N TYR A 90 -1.12 -3.77 -10.41
CA TYR A 90 -1.03 -2.35 -10.08
C TYR A 90 -0.09 -2.10 -8.89
N LEU A 91 -0.30 -2.82 -7.78
CA LEU A 91 0.56 -2.75 -6.61
C LEU A 91 2.00 -3.17 -6.93
N TYR A 92 2.18 -4.24 -7.69
CA TYR A 92 3.49 -4.68 -8.14
C TYR A 92 4.25 -3.57 -8.89
N CYS A 93 3.59 -2.85 -9.80
CA CYS A 93 4.21 -1.75 -10.55
C CYS A 93 4.67 -0.60 -9.63
N ILE A 94 3.84 -0.25 -8.64
CA ILE A 94 4.18 0.78 -7.63
C ILE A 94 5.39 0.34 -6.81
N LEU A 95 5.32 -0.87 -6.24
CA LEU A 95 6.38 -1.42 -5.40
C LEU A 95 7.69 -1.56 -6.17
N LYS A 96 7.63 -2.04 -7.42
CA LYS A 96 8.80 -2.14 -8.29
C LYS A 96 9.46 -0.79 -8.48
N SER A 97 8.69 0.25 -8.80
CA SER A 97 9.20 1.60 -8.98
C SER A 97 9.86 2.14 -7.71
N LEU A 98 9.28 1.92 -6.54
CA LEU A 98 9.85 2.35 -5.27
C LEU A 98 11.15 1.59 -4.93
N ILE A 99 11.13 0.27 -5.03
CA ILE A 99 12.28 -0.60 -4.67
C ILE A 99 13.47 -0.32 -5.58
N TYR A 100 13.26 -0.32 -6.90
CA TYR A 100 14.31 -0.02 -7.88
C TYR A 100 14.74 1.46 -7.84
N GLY A 101 13.85 2.34 -7.40
CA GLY A 101 14.15 3.75 -7.07
C GLY A 101 14.94 3.94 -5.77
N GLY A 102 15.28 2.87 -5.04
CA GLY A 102 16.15 2.90 -3.86
C GLY A 102 15.45 2.95 -2.51
N VAL A 103 14.10 2.90 -2.46
CA VAL A 103 13.37 2.78 -1.19
C VAL A 103 13.61 1.40 -0.59
N LYS A 104 13.95 1.34 0.71
CA LYS A 104 14.32 0.09 1.40
C LYS A 104 13.26 -0.43 2.36
N ASN A 105 12.48 0.44 2.96
CA ASN A 105 11.45 0.10 3.94
C ASN A 105 10.10 0.52 3.41
N ILE A 106 9.26 -0.42 2.99
CA ILE A 106 7.93 -0.15 2.42
C ILE A 106 6.90 -0.94 3.22
N TYR A 107 5.84 -0.26 3.62
CA TYR A 107 4.70 -0.86 4.32
C TYR A 107 3.42 -0.63 3.52
N LEU A 108 2.75 -1.70 3.17
CA LEU A 108 1.38 -1.68 2.66
C LEU A 108 0.43 -1.78 3.85
N VAL A 109 -0.43 -0.79 4.02
CA VAL A 109 -1.35 -0.74 5.17
C VAL A 109 -2.79 -0.73 4.66
N PRO A 110 -3.36 -1.92 4.40
CA PRO A 110 -4.75 -2.03 3.98
C PRO A 110 -5.70 -1.78 5.16
N HIS A 111 -6.72 -0.98 4.91
CA HIS A 111 -7.84 -0.75 5.81
C HIS A 111 -9.14 -0.99 5.06
N HIS A 112 -9.47 -2.23 4.91
CA HIS A 112 -10.71 -2.77 4.37
C HIS A 112 -10.74 -4.24 4.82
N GLN A 113 -11.66 -4.59 5.70
CA GLN A 113 -11.67 -5.89 6.36
C GLN A 113 -13.04 -6.56 6.32
N THR A 114 -13.01 -7.88 6.20
CA THR A 114 -14.12 -8.78 6.50
C THR A 114 -13.81 -9.59 7.75
N GLU A 115 -14.74 -10.40 8.19
CA GLU A 115 -14.59 -11.29 9.36
C GLU A 115 -13.36 -12.21 9.30
N ASN A 116 -12.86 -12.51 8.10
CA ASN A 116 -11.69 -13.36 7.86
C ASN A 116 -10.53 -12.57 7.23
N ALA A 117 -10.02 -11.58 7.92
CA ALA A 117 -9.00 -10.64 7.43
C ALA A 117 -7.79 -11.32 6.74
N GLY A 118 -7.35 -12.48 7.19
CA GLY A 118 -6.24 -13.23 6.58
C GLY A 118 -6.54 -13.86 5.21
N LEU A 119 -7.82 -13.97 4.86
CA LEU A 119 -8.28 -14.51 3.57
C LEU A 119 -8.85 -13.43 2.65
N MET A 120 -8.73 -12.17 3.04
CA MET A 120 -9.22 -11.06 2.22
C MET A 120 -8.49 -10.95 0.89
N PRO A 121 -9.21 -10.86 -0.22
CA PRO A 121 -8.61 -10.70 -1.55
C PRO A 121 -7.66 -9.50 -1.63
N MET A 122 -7.98 -8.37 -1.01
CA MET A 122 -7.11 -7.20 -0.96
C MET A 122 -5.78 -7.49 -0.24
N THR A 123 -5.83 -8.15 0.92
CA THR A 123 -4.63 -8.54 1.68
C THR A 123 -3.80 -9.56 0.91
N ILE A 124 -4.46 -10.53 0.27
CA ILE A 124 -3.81 -11.52 -0.59
C ILE A 124 -3.12 -10.85 -1.78
N ALA A 125 -3.77 -9.89 -2.43
CA ALA A 125 -3.19 -9.14 -3.54
C ALA A 125 -1.95 -8.33 -3.10
N CYS A 126 -2.02 -7.66 -1.95
CA CYS A 126 -0.86 -6.98 -1.34
C CYS A 126 0.31 -7.94 -1.13
N HIS A 127 0.04 -9.11 -0.55
CA HIS A 127 1.06 -10.12 -0.30
C HIS A 127 1.67 -10.68 -1.59
N LYS A 128 0.82 -11.02 -2.58
CA LYS A 128 1.27 -11.51 -3.91
C LYS A 128 2.18 -10.48 -4.60
N ALA A 129 1.77 -9.21 -4.61
CA ALA A 129 2.55 -8.13 -5.23
C ALA A 129 3.90 -7.93 -4.54
N ALA A 130 3.92 -7.86 -3.21
CA ALA A 130 5.14 -7.72 -2.42
C ALA A 130 6.09 -8.90 -2.62
N LYS A 131 5.57 -10.13 -2.56
CA LYS A 131 6.37 -11.35 -2.82
C LYS A 131 6.98 -11.34 -4.22
N LYS A 132 6.19 -11.05 -5.25
CA LYS A 132 6.64 -11.05 -6.64
C LYS A 132 7.81 -10.07 -6.84
N VAL A 133 7.66 -8.82 -6.40
CA VAL A 133 8.72 -7.81 -6.59
C VAL A 133 9.96 -8.10 -5.75
N THR A 134 9.79 -8.64 -4.56
CA THR A 134 10.92 -9.03 -3.70
C THR A 134 11.74 -10.14 -4.34
N MET A 135 11.09 -11.17 -4.86
CA MET A 135 11.76 -12.28 -5.56
C MET A 135 12.53 -11.78 -6.79
N GLU A 136 11.90 -10.94 -7.61
CA GLU A 136 12.54 -10.34 -8.78
C GLU A 136 13.76 -9.50 -8.39
N TYR A 137 13.62 -8.61 -7.40
CA TYR A 137 14.72 -7.77 -6.92
C TYR A 137 15.89 -8.61 -6.35
N MET A 138 15.57 -9.69 -5.65
CA MET A 138 16.59 -10.60 -5.14
C MET A 138 17.35 -11.33 -6.27
N GLU A 139 16.65 -11.71 -7.32
CA GLU A 139 17.28 -12.34 -8.50
C GLU A 139 18.19 -11.35 -9.23
N ASP A 140 17.74 -10.13 -9.48
CA ASP A 140 18.48 -9.08 -10.16
C ASP A 140 19.72 -8.63 -9.37
N THR A 141 19.67 -8.71 -8.04
CA THR A 141 20.78 -8.32 -7.14
C THR A 141 21.65 -9.48 -6.68
N ARG A 142 21.36 -10.70 -7.12
CA ARG A 142 22.11 -11.92 -6.79
C ARG A 142 23.58 -11.78 -7.20
N GLY A 143 24.49 -11.91 -6.24
CA GLY A 143 25.93 -11.66 -6.43
C GLY A 143 26.37 -10.25 -6.07
N LYS A 144 25.47 -9.32 -5.78
CA LYS A 144 25.76 -7.96 -5.28
C LYS A 144 25.57 -7.81 -3.77
N GLY A 145 25.60 -8.92 -3.01
CA GLY A 145 25.36 -8.90 -1.57
C GLY A 145 23.87 -8.87 -1.21
N TRP A 146 23.04 -9.60 -1.93
CA TRP A 146 21.59 -9.68 -1.76
C TRP A 146 21.10 -9.96 -0.32
N TRP A 147 21.93 -10.59 0.49
CA TRP A 147 21.70 -10.78 1.93
C TRP A 147 21.52 -9.47 2.69
N ALA A 148 22.15 -8.39 2.24
CA ALA A 148 22.00 -7.08 2.85
C ALA A 148 20.68 -6.38 2.48
N ALA A 149 19.94 -6.90 1.52
CA ALA A 149 18.64 -6.38 1.09
C ALA A 149 17.46 -6.99 1.86
N MET A 150 17.69 -8.01 2.67
CA MET A 150 16.65 -8.74 3.41
C MET A 150 16.34 -8.14 4.80
N THR A 151 16.31 -6.83 4.92
CA THR A 151 15.63 -6.18 6.06
C THR A 151 14.27 -5.73 5.57
N ILE A 152 13.34 -6.66 5.45
CA ILE A 152 11.91 -6.41 5.27
C ILE A 152 11.25 -6.58 6.62
#